data_f31f74cae097d4fcaa1e6ccd981f2a25
#
_entry.id   f31f74cae097d4fcaa1e6ccd981f2a25
#
_cell.length_a   1.000
_cell.length_b   1.000
_cell.length_c   1.000
_cell.angle_alpha   90.00
_cell.angle_beta   90.00
_cell.angle_gamma   90.00
#
_symmetry.space_group_name_H-M   'P 1'
#
loop_
_entity.id
_entity.type
_entity.pdbx_description
1 polymer ?
#
loop_
_entity_poly.entity_id
_entity_poly.type
_entity_poly.pdbx_seq_one_letter_code
_entity_poly.pdbx_strand_id
1 'polypeptide(L)'
;MKNSLKSIEKRRKAILDILEARKQLTTLELSSELNVSLSTIRRDLNVLEEKNDIIRKYGYCLFNYKNKTNFDESGPLMLKQQIARYASRYVNDYDTLFINSSSTALAILNYLTVKHVTIVTNNLKVVATTHQPNYSYIFTGGELRIPKEVLVGDIATRTLMDMNADICVIGCSGVSVENGVTTKILNESKINELMINKTRRSKILVADHRKIGLTSKFKIADVSSFDYLITDQFCPTKIAKEISETGIKVIRIKDFPTIELF
;
A
#
# COMPACT_ATOMS: atom_id res chain seq x y z
N MET A 1 -30.39 29.27 -14.78
CA MET A 1 -30.18 28.70 -13.44
C MET A 1 -28.73 28.21 -13.34
N LYS A 2 -27.90 28.80 -12.50
CA LYS A 2 -26.56 28.28 -12.20
C LYS A 2 -26.71 26.96 -11.46
N ASN A 3 -26.39 25.84 -12.11
CA ASN A 3 -26.28 24.54 -11.44
C ASN A 3 -25.25 24.69 -10.33
N SER A 4 -25.62 24.45 -9.08
CA SER A 4 -24.69 24.54 -7.96
C SER A 4 -23.58 23.49 -8.13
N LEU A 5 -22.38 23.76 -7.70
CA LEU A 5 -21.25 22.82 -7.72
C LEU A 5 -21.65 21.44 -7.16
N LYS A 6 -22.47 21.44 -6.10
CA LYS A 6 -23.01 20.21 -5.51
C LYS A 6 -23.87 19.37 -6.48
N SER A 7 -24.62 20.01 -7.38
CA SER A 7 -25.45 19.24 -8.36
C SER A 7 -24.58 18.64 -9.47
N ILE A 8 -23.48 19.26 -9.84
CA ILE A 8 -22.52 18.75 -10.82
C ILE A 8 -21.78 17.54 -10.24
N GLU A 9 -21.29 17.64 -9.01
CA GLU A 9 -20.61 16.54 -8.33
C GLU A 9 -21.53 15.33 -8.12
N LYS A 10 -22.79 15.58 -7.71
CA LYS A 10 -23.79 14.51 -7.56
C LYS A 10 -24.04 13.80 -8.89
N ARG A 11 -24.11 14.54 -10.01
CA ARG A 11 -24.31 13.96 -11.35
C ARG A 11 -23.10 13.14 -11.80
N ARG A 12 -21.87 13.64 -11.60
CA ARG A 12 -20.64 12.92 -11.94
C ARG A 12 -20.52 11.63 -11.14
N LYS A 13 -20.89 11.65 -9.86
CA LYS A 13 -20.95 10.44 -9.05
C LYS A 13 -21.94 9.44 -9.61
N ALA A 14 -23.15 9.87 -9.99
CA ALA A 14 -24.15 9.00 -10.60
C ALA A 14 -23.67 8.38 -11.92
N ILE A 15 -22.91 9.12 -12.75
CA ILE A 15 -22.27 8.56 -13.97
C ILE A 15 -21.32 7.40 -13.60
N LEU A 16 -20.49 7.58 -12.60
CA LEU A 16 -19.54 6.55 -12.15
C LEU A 16 -20.27 5.31 -11.61
N ASP A 17 -21.28 5.49 -10.77
CA ASP A 17 -22.08 4.41 -10.19
C ASP A 17 -22.78 3.56 -11.28
N ILE A 18 -23.33 4.23 -12.32
CA ILE A 18 -23.97 3.56 -13.46
C ILE A 18 -22.95 2.80 -14.31
N LEU A 19 -21.79 3.41 -14.63
CA LEU A 19 -20.75 2.77 -15.41
C LEU A 19 -20.13 1.57 -14.67
N GLU A 20 -20.03 1.64 -13.35
CA GLU A 20 -19.59 0.55 -12.52
C GLU A 20 -20.54 -0.65 -12.58
N ALA A 21 -21.85 -0.40 -12.48
CA ALA A 21 -22.87 -1.45 -12.49
C ALA A 21 -23.02 -2.10 -13.88
N ARG A 22 -22.94 -1.32 -14.96
CA ARG A 22 -23.19 -1.80 -16.34
C ARG A 22 -21.96 -2.06 -17.17
N LYS A 23 -20.76 -1.83 -16.61
CA LYS A 23 -19.43 -2.03 -17.21
C LYS A 23 -19.11 -1.06 -18.36
N GLN A 24 -20.02 -0.83 -19.30
CA GLN A 24 -19.82 0.09 -20.42
C GLN A 24 -21.16 0.69 -20.89
N LEU A 25 -21.13 1.96 -21.27
CA LEU A 25 -22.27 2.68 -21.84
C LEU A 25 -21.79 3.71 -22.87
N THR A 26 -22.66 4.04 -23.83
CA THR A 26 -22.44 5.15 -24.73
C THR A 26 -22.81 6.49 -24.07
N THR A 27 -22.32 7.60 -24.63
CA THR A 27 -22.73 8.95 -24.20
C THR A 27 -24.24 9.18 -24.33
N LEU A 28 -24.87 8.54 -25.33
CA LEU A 28 -26.30 8.65 -25.58
C LEU A 28 -27.12 7.95 -24.48
N GLU A 29 -26.72 6.73 -24.11
CA GLU A 29 -27.37 5.96 -23.02
C GLU A 29 -27.25 6.69 -21.68
N LEU A 30 -26.08 7.24 -21.35
CA LEU A 30 -25.88 8.05 -20.15
C LEU A 30 -26.75 9.33 -20.14
N SER A 31 -26.89 9.97 -21.30
CA SER A 31 -27.76 11.14 -21.49
C SER A 31 -29.21 10.81 -21.20
N SER A 32 -29.68 9.68 -21.72
CA SER A 32 -31.05 9.21 -21.53
C SER A 32 -31.31 8.80 -20.08
N GLU A 33 -30.39 8.04 -19.47
CA GLU A 33 -30.56 7.50 -18.11
C GLU A 33 -30.56 8.60 -17.04
N LEU A 34 -29.73 9.63 -17.22
CA LEU A 34 -29.62 10.76 -16.30
C LEU A 34 -30.54 11.93 -16.64
N ASN A 35 -31.29 11.82 -17.74
CA ASN A 35 -32.18 12.87 -18.24
C ASN A 35 -31.50 14.26 -18.36
N VAL A 36 -30.29 14.28 -18.94
CA VAL A 36 -29.50 15.50 -19.19
C VAL A 36 -29.02 15.54 -20.63
N SER A 37 -28.78 16.75 -21.14
CA SER A 37 -28.33 16.91 -22.53
C SER A 37 -26.98 16.22 -22.80
N LEU A 38 -26.79 15.75 -24.05
CA LEU A 38 -25.54 15.18 -24.54
C LEU A 38 -24.33 16.09 -24.30
N SER A 39 -24.51 17.42 -24.45
CA SER A 39 -23.44 18.39 -24.22
C SER A 39 -23.03 18.44 -22.76
N THR A 40 -23.97 18.29 -21.83
CA THR A 40 -23.71 18.24 -20.38
C THR A 40 -22.95 16.96 -20.04
N ILE A 41 -23.42 15.80 -20.54
CA ILE A 41 -22.73 14.51 -20.32
C ILE A 41 -21.31 14.55 -20.88
N ARG A 42 -21.11 15.06 -22.11
CA ARG A 42 -19.77 15.18 -22.70
C ARG A 42 -18.81 15.99 -21.83
N ARG A 43 -19.27 17.12 -21.25
CA ARG A 43 -18.44 17.93 -20.33
C ARG A 43 -18.08 17.16 -19.06
N ASP A 44 -19.06 16.47 -18.48
CA ASP A 44 -18.81 15.69 -17.28
C ASP A 44 -17.87 14.51 -17.55
N LEU A 45 -18.04 13.81 -18.68
CA LEU A 45 -17.17 12.72 -19.10
C LEU A 45 -15.73 13.22 -19.39
N ASN A 46 -15.54 14.42 -19.97
CA ASN A 46 -14.21 14.99 -20.18
C ASN A 46 -13.48 15.16 -18.84
N VAL A 47 -14.16 15.72 -17.83
CA VAL A 47 -13.56 15.90 -16.50
C VAL A 47 -13.27 14.57 -15.81
N LEU A 48 -14.15 13.57 -15.97
CA LEU A 48 -13.93 12.24 -15.41
C LEU A 48 -12.77 11.48 -16.10
N GLU A 49 -12.61 11.70 -17.42
CA GLU A 49 -11.49 11.15 -18.20
C GLU A 49 -10.16 11.81 -17.85
N GLU A 50 -10.12 13.15 -17.69
CA GLU A 50 -8.95 13.89 -17.20
C GLU A 50 -8.51 13.44 -15.80
N LYS A 51 -9.47 13.05 -14.96
CA LYS A 51 -9.21 12.45 -13.63
C LYS A 51 -8.86 10.97 -13.69
N ASN A 52 -8.83 10.36 -14.89
CA ASN A 52 -8.67 8.93 -15.10
C ASN A 52 -9.76 8.05 -14.44
N ASP A 53 -10.92 8.59 -14.11
CA ASP A 53 -12.03 7.83 -13.49
C ASP A 53 -12.75 6.95 -14.51
N ILE A 54 -12.68 7.31 -15.79
CA ILE A 54 -13.25 6.56 -16.91
C ILE A 54 -12.26 6.44 -18.07
N ILE A 55 -12.52 5.49 -18.95
CA ILE A 55 -11.80 5.29 -20.21
C ILE A 55 -12.81 5.36 -21.34
N ARG A 56 -12.51 6.13 -22.43
CA ARG A 56 -13.31 6.14 -23.65
C ARG A 56 -12.61 5.34 -24.73
N LYS A 57 -13.31 4.34 -25.28
CA LYS A 57 -12.84 3.54 -26.41
C LYS A 57 -14.00 3.19 -27.32
N TYR A 58 -13.81 3.37 -28.63
CA TYR A 58 -14.77 2.95 -29.67
C TYR A 58 -16.21 3.45 -29.46
N GLY A 59 -16.39 4.69 -28.95
CA GLY A 59 -17.71 5.29 -28.71
C GLY A 59 -18.37 4.91 -27.38
N TYR A 60 -17.74 4.05 -26.60
CA TYR A 60 -18.19 3.65 -25.28
C TYR A 60 -17.40 4.35 -24.16
N CYS A 61 -18.06 4.63 -23.07
CA CYS A 61 -17.47 5.01 -21.80
C CYS A 61 -17.41 3.78 -20.90
N LEU A 62 -16.25 3.48 -20.37
CA LEU A 62 -16.00 2.37 -19.46
C LEU A 62 -15.53 2.93 -18.11
N PHE A 63 -15.98 2.32 -17.04
CA PHE A 63 -15.43 2.60 -15.73
C PHE A 63 -13.96 2.20 -15.69
N ASN A 64 -13.07 3.10 -15.23
CA ASN A 64 -11.66 2.77 -15.09
C ASN A 64 -11.38 2.05 -13.76
N TYR A 65 -11.54 0.73 -13.76
CA TYR A 65 -11.24 -0.08 -12.57
C TYR A 65 -9.80 0.03 -12.06
N LYS A 66 -8.86 0.50 -12.90
CA LYS A 66 -7.48 0.79 -12.47
C LYS A 66 -7.43 2.03 -11.59
N ASN A 67 -8.38 2.96 -11.77
CA ASN A 67 -8.50 4.17 -10.97
C ASN A 67 -9.44 4.00 -9.78
N LYS A 68 -10.21 2.90 -9.72
CA LYS A 68 -11.05 2.55 -8.56
C LYS A 68 -10.22 2.31 -7.30
N THR A 69 -8.91 2.10 -7.45
CA THR A 69 -7.98 2.20 -6.32
C THR A 69 -7.99 3.58 -5.65
N ASN A 70 -8.56 4.63 -6.28
CA ASN A 70 -8.59 5.99 -5.74
C ASN A 70 -9.92 6.37 -5.07
N PHE A 71 -11.05 5.65 -5.32
CA PHE A 71 -12.36 5.99 -4.71
C PHE A 71 -12.67 5.20 -3.43
N ASP A 72 -11.98 4.09 -3.21
CA ASP A 72 -12.02 3.36 -1.94
C ASP A 72 -10.64 3.36 -1.25
N GLU A 73 -9.80 4.36 -1.56
CA GLU A 73 -8.50 4.54 -0.91
C GLU A 73 -8.62 4.98 0.55
N SER A 74 -9.76 5.54 0.97
CA SER A 74 -9.95 5.84 2.39
C SER A 74 -9.92 4.57 3.25
N GLY A 75 -10.62 3.50 2.84
CA GLY A 75 -10.60 2.22 3.53
C GLY A 75 -9.22 1.52 3.48
N PRO A 76 -8.66 1.21 2.30
CA PRO A 76 -7.35 0.59 2.20
C PRO A 76 -6.20 1.44 2.72
N LEU A 77 -6.27 2.77 2.55
CA LEU A 77 -5.27 3.70 3.09
C LEU A 77 -5.35 3.74 4.61
N MET A 78 -6.56 3.82 5.16
CA MET A 78 -6.78 3.79 6.61
C MET A 78 -6.28 2.50 7.24
N LEU A 79 -6.54 1.34 6.64
CA LEU A 79 -6.02 0.05 7.13
C LEU A 79 -4.49 0.01 7.14
N LYS A 80 -3.84 0.51 6.07
CA LYS A 80 -2.38 0.61 6.03
C LYS A 80 -1.83 1.54 7.12
N GLN A 81 -2.49 2.66 7.36
CA GLN A 81 -2.12 3.60 8.41
C GLN A 81 -2.27 3.00 9.80
N GLN A 82 -3.35 2.27 10.07
CA GLN A 82 -3.56 1.57 11.33
C GLN A 82 -2.49 0.49 11.57
N ILE A 83 -2.19 -0.32 10.56
CA ILE A 83 -1.12 -1.33 10.60
C ILE A 83 0.23 -0.66 10.90
N ALA A 84 0.56 0.40 10.16
CA ALA A 84 1.81 1.14 10.32
C ALA A 84 1.92 1.79 11.71
N ARG A 85 0.85 2.40 12.20
CA ARG A 85 0.79 2.99 13.54
C ARG A 85 0.99 1.95 14.65
N TYR A 86 0.47 0.74 14.48
CA TYR A 86 0.73 -0.32 15.43
C TYR A 86 2.17 -0.81 15.35
N ALA A 87 2.69 -1.01 14.15
CA ALA A 87 4.07 -1.46 13.91
C ALA A 87 5.10 -0.45 14.46
N SER A 88 4.80 0.87 14.45
CA SER A 88 5.73 1.88 14.97
C SER A 88 6.09 1.71 16.45
N ARG A 89 5.25 1.04 17.22
CA ARG A 89 5.47 0.78 18.67
C ARG A 89 6.65 -0.16 18.97
N TYR A 90 7.13 -0.87 17.95
CA TYR A 90 8.26 -1.80 18.09
C TYR A 90 9.62 -1.15 17.85
N VAL A 91 9.62 0.08 17.35
CA VAL A 91 10.85 0.86 17.11
C VAL A 91 11.22 1.59 18.39
N ASN A 92 12.49 1.53 18.77
CA ASN A 92 13.04 2.20 19.93
C ASN A 92 13.97 3.35 19.51
N ASP A 93 14.34 4.20 20.48
CA ASP A 93 15.37 5.19 20.29
C ASP A 93 16.70 4.52 19.85
N TYR A 94 17.40 5.16 18.94
CA TYR A 94 18.68 4.72 18.37
C TYR A 94 18.64 3.45 17.52
N ASP A 95 17.47 2.92 17.20
CA ASP A 95 17.35 1.76 16.32
C ASP A 95 17.84 2.06 14.89
N THR A 96 18.44 1.06 14.28
CA THR A 96 18.55 0.95 12.83
C THR A 96 17.33 0.19 12.31
N LEU A 97 16.53 0.84 11.47
CA LEU A 97 15.27 0.33 10.94
C LEU A 97 15.36 0.08 9.43
N PHE A 98 15.22 -1.17 9.01
CA PHE A 98 15.03 -1.51 7.60
C PHE A 98 13.57 -1.38 7.18
N ILE A 99 13.32 -0.63 6.09
CA ILE A 99 12.01 -0.49 5.45
C ILE A 99 12.13 -0.83 3.97
N ASN A 100 11.31 -1.77 3.51
CA ASN A 100 11.30 -2.14 2.10
C ASN A 100 10.42 -1.21 1.23
N SER A 101 10.26 -1.55 -0.04
CA SER A 101 9.49 -0.79 -1.04
C SER A 101 7.97 -0.74 -0.79
N SER A 102 7.46 -1.31 0.30
CA SER A 102 6.03 -1.35 0.63
C SER A 102 5.51 -0.01 1.10
N SER A 103 4.36 0.41 0.57
CA SER A 103 3.66 1.62 1.05
C SER A 103 3.13 1.47 2.48
N THR A 104 2.79 0.25 2.92
CA THR A 104 2.37 -0.01 4.31
C THR A 104 3.55 0.09 5.26
N ALA A 105 4.72 -0.46 4.88
CA ALA A 105 5.94 -0.34 5.67
C ALA A 105 6.43 1.12 5.73
N LEU A 106 6.39 1.84 4.60
CA LEU A 106 6.77 3.26 4.55
C LEU A 106 5.92 4.12 5.48
N ALA A 107 4.62 3.85 5.58
CA ALA A 107 3.70 4.63 6.40
C ALA A 107 4.06 4.63 7.90
N ILE A 108 4.93 3.71 8.37
CA ILE A 108 5.41 3.69 9.77
C ILE A 108 6.10 5.00 10.15
N LEU A 109 6.77 5.67 9.20
CA LEU A 109 7.51 6.91 9.42
C LEU A 109 6.63 8.05 9.94
N ASN A 110 5.34 8.03 9.59
CA ASN A 110 4.37 9.03 10.05
C ASN A 110 3.99 8.88 11.53
N TYR A 111 4.35 7.76 12.15
CA TYR A 111 3.91 7.40 13.50
C TYR A 111 5.07 7.14 14.47
N LEU A 112 6.30 7.29 14.02
CA LEU A 112 7.47 7.18 14.90
C LEU A 112 7.52 8.39 15.83
N THR A 113 7.58 8.11 17.14
CA THR A 113 7.72 9.12 18.21
C THR A 113 9.08 9.05 18.92
N VAL A 114 9.90 8.10 18.51
CA VAL A 114 11.25 7.81 19.02
C VAL A 114 12.29 8.77 18.45
N LYS A 115 13.51 8.76 18.99
CA LYS A 115 14.58 9.67 18.61
C LYS A 115 15.78 8.93 18.02
N HIS A 116 16.56 9.63 17.18
CA HIS A 116 17.85 9.16 16.66
C HIS A 116 17.79 7.84 15.90
N VAL A 117 16.71 7.61 15.13
CA VAL A 117 16.57 6.40 14.31
C VAL A 117 17.35 6.53 13.01
N THR A 118 18.06 5.48 12.64
CA THR A 118 18.69 5.33 11.32
C THR A 118 17.79 4.49 10.43
N ILE A 119 17.21 5.09 9.39
CA ILE A 119 16.31 4.44 8.44
C ILE A 119 17.11 4.03 7.22
N VAL A 120 17.13 2.74 6.90
CA VAL A 120 17.76 2.19 5.71
C VAL A 120 16.69 1.63 4.80
N THR A 121 16.65 2.11 3.56
CA THR A 121 15.56 1.75 2.64
C THR A 121 15.98 1.76 1.17
N ASN A 122 15.32 0.95 0.38
CA ASN A 122 15.38 1.00 -1.08
C ASN A 122 14.22 1.77 -1.72
N ASN A 123 13.38 2.43 -0.93
CA ASN A 123 12.16 3.13 -1.36
C ASN A 123 12.40 4.63 -1.45
N LEU A 124 12.49 5.18 -2.67
CA LEU A 124 12.71 6.62 -2.87
C LEU A 124 11.50 7.48 -2.47
N LYS A 125 10.31 6.91 -2.29
CA LYS A 125 9.14 7.64 -1.79
C LYS A 125 9.33 8.21 -0.39
N VAL A 126 10.33 7.73 0.35
CA VAL A 126 10.75 8.33 1.62
C VAL A 126 11.06 9.82 1.46
N VAL A 127 11.64 10.25 0.33
CA VAL A 127 11.98 11.67 0.10
C VAL A 127 10.76 12.58 0.15
N ALA A 128 9.59 12.08 -0.21
CA ALA A 128 8.31 12.82 -0.18
C ALA A 128 7.58 12.73 1.17
N THR A 129 8.13 12.03 2.16
CA THR A 129 7.52 11.94 3.51
C THR A 129 8.00 13.08 4.41
N THR A 130 7.31 13.29 5.54
CA THR A 130 7.78 14.22 6.57
C THR A 130 9.04 13.67 7.23
N HIS A 131 10.12 14.43 7.20
CA HIS A 131 11.39 14.03 7.80
C HIS A 131 11.51 14.58 9.24
N GLN A 132 11.95 13.71 10.16
CA GLN A 132 12.27 14.13 11.51
C GLN A 132 13.73 14.62 11.56
N PRO A 133 14.03 15.76 12.20
CA PRO A 133 15.38 16.33 12.24
C PRO A 133 16.44 15.40 12.85
N ASN A 134 16.03 14.50 13.72
CA ASN A 134 16.91 13.60 14.46
C ASN A 134 17.05 12.22 13.81
N TYR A 135 16.55 12.03 12.58
CA TYR A 135 16.66 10.76 11.87
C TYR A 135 17.72 10.84 10.76
N SER A 136 18.45 9.74 10.61
CA SER A 136 19.32 9.53 9.46
C SER A 136 18.61 8.67 8.43
N TYR A 137 18.72 9.03 7.14
CA TYR A 137 18.12 8.30 6.04
C TYR A 137 19.22 7.79 5.11
N ILE A 138 19.36 6.48 5.01
CA ILE A 138 20.32 5.80 4.16
C ILE A 138 19.56 5.09 3.05
N PHE A 139 19.86 5.44 1.81
CA PHE A 139 19.35 4.72 0.64
C PHE A 139 20.33 3.64 0.22
N THR A 140 19.80 2.47 -0.15
CA THR A 140 20.63 1.34 -0.59
C THR A 140 21.46 1.64 -1.85
N GLY A 141 21.13 2.71 -2.58
CA GLY A 141 21.69 2.92 -3.92
C GLY A 141 21.20 1.89 -4.93
N GLY A 142 21.77 1.92 -6.13
CA GLY A 142 21.46 0.97 -7.19
C GLY A 142 20.62 1.54 -8.31
N GLU A 143 20.00 0.66 -9.09
CA GLU A 143 19.17 0.99 -10.25
C GLU A 143 17.78 1.46 -9.82
N LEU A 144 17.34 2.61 -10.31
CA LEU A 144 15.99 3.11 -10.06
C LEU A 144 14.98 2.44 -11.00
N ARG A 145 13.98 1.78 -10.43
CA ARG A 145 12.83 1.21 -11.16
C ARG A 145 11.60 2.10 -11.07
N ILE A 146 11.15 2.58 -12.22
CA ILE A 146 9.94 3.37 -12.39
C ILE A 146 8.82 2.46 -12.94
N PRO A 147 7.55 2.64 -12.55
CA PRO A 147 6.97 3.75 -11.76
C PRO A 147 6.99 3.53 -10.24
N LYS A 148 7.57 2.43 -9.74
CA LYS A 148 7.51 2.09 -8.31
C LYS A 148 8.44 2.95 -7.44
N GLU A 149 9.44 3.61 -8.06
CA GLU A 149 10.43 4.47 -7.39
C GLU A 149 11.24 3.71 -6.33
N VAL A 150 11.75 2.54 -6.73
CA VAL A 150 12.55 1.67 -5.87
C VAL A 150 13.93 1.44 -6.43
N LEU A 151 14.91 1.35 -5.54
CA LEU A 151 16.29 1.04 -5.84
C LEU A 151 16.49 -0.48 -5.77
N VAL A 152 17.12 -1.05 -6.81
CA VAL A 152 17.36 -2.49 -6.91
C VAL A 152 18.74 -2.77 -7.54
N GLY A 153 19.07 -4.05 -7.66
CA GLY A 153 20.29 -4.53 -8.31
C GLY A 153 21.46 -4.73 -7.35
N ASP A 154 22.64 -5.00 -7.91
CA ASP A 154 23.81 -5.45 -7.15
C ASP A 154 24.33 -4.41 -6.15
N ILE A 155 24.27 -3.13 -6.50
CA ILE A 155 24.69 -2.06 -5.59
C ILE A 155 23.81 -2.06 -4.34
N ALA A 156 22.46 -2.09 -4.52
CA ALA A 156 21.54 -2.15 -3.40
C ALA A 156 21.73 -3.40 -2.54
N THR A 157 22.01 -4.52 -3.16
CA THR A 157 22.27 -5.80 -2.50
C THR A 157 23.57 -5.75 -1.68
N ARG A 158 24.67 -5.24 -2.26
CA ARG A 158 25.96 -5.10 -1.57
C ARG A 158 25.87 -4.18 -0.37
N THR A 159 25.20 -3.02 -0.53
CA THR A 159 25.00 -2.09 0.60
C THR A 159 24.33 -2.78 1.79
N LEU A 160 23.30 -3.61 1.54
CA LEU A 160 22.61 -4.33 2.61
C LEU A 160 23.43 -5.49 3.20
N MET A 161 24.35 -6.11 2.43
CA MET A 161 25.23 -7.16 2.94
C MET A 161 26.14 -6.67 4.07
N ASP A 162 26.57 -5.42 4.00
CA ASP A 162 27.51 -4.81 4.96
C ASP A 162 26.81 -4.10 6.13
N MET A 163 25.45 -4.15 6.16
CA MET A 163 24.65 -3.51 7.20
C MET A 163 23.94 -4.54 8.07
N ASN A 164 23.64 -4.13 9.30
CA ASN A 164 22.70 -4.84 10.18
C ASN A 164 21.70 -3.84 10.72
N ALA A 165 20.47 -4.30 10.95
CA ALA A 165 19.43 -3.52 11.59
C ALA A 165 18.97 -4.17 12.90
N ASP A 166 18.42 -3.35 13.78
CA ASP A 166 17.78 -3.83 15.01
C ASP A 166 16.40 -4.37 14.68
N ILE A 167 15.71 -3.73 13.77
CA ILE A 167 14.35 -4.05 13.38
C ILE A 167 14.16 -3.91 11.87
N CYS A 168 13.33 -4.76 11.26
CA CYS A 168 12.83 -4.54 9.92
C CYS A 168 11.30 -4.54 9.88
N VAL A 169 10.76 -3.69 9.01
CA VAL A 169 9.34 -3.66 8.68
C VAL A 169 9.19 -3.92 7.18
N ILE A 170 8.69 -5.10 6.86
CA ILE A 170 8.61 -5.61 5.50
C ILE A 170 7.14 -5.76 5.09
N GLY A 171 6.76 -5.17 3.97
CA GLY A 171 5.49 -5.47 3.33
C GLY A 171 5.67 -6.47 2.18
N CYS A 172 4.58 -7.10 1.77
CA CYS A 172 4.59 -8.13 0.74
C CYS A 172 3.48 -7.95 -0.30
N SER A 173 3.47 -8.80 -1.33
CA SER A 173 2.36 -8.90 -2.29
C SER A 173 1.42 -10.06 -1.97
N GLY A 174 1.86 -11.03 -1.19
CA GLY A 174 1.08 -12.15 -0.70
C GLY A 174 1.80 -12.88 0.42
N VAL A 175 1.04 -13.50 1.32
CA VAL A 175 1.53 -14.37 2.39
C VAL A 175 0.61 -15.56 2.56
N SER A 176 1.19 -16.75 2.51
CA SER A 176 0.51 -18.03 2.74
C SER A 176 1.41 -19.00 3.50
N VAL A 177 0.83 -19.98 4.20
CA VAL A 177 1.61 -21.01 4.92
C VAL A 177 2.46 -21.81 3.95
N GLU A 178 1.88 -22.20 2.81
CA GLU A 178 2.52 -23.09 1.82
C GLU A 178 3.70 -22.42 1.10
N ASN A 179 3.53 -21.15 0.68
CA ASN A 179 4.49 -20.47 -0.19
C ASN A 179 5.28 -19.36 0.52
N GLY A 180 5.02 -19.16 1.81
CA GLY A 180 5.68 -18.13 2.58
C GLY A 180 5.25 -16.71 2.19
N VAL A 181 6.15 -15.77 2.40
CA VAL A 181 5.99 -14.35 2.06
C VAL A 181 6.52 -14.10 0.65
N THR A 182 5.70 -13.47 -0.20
CA THR A 182 5.97 -13.38 -1.64
C THR A 182 5.82 -11.97 -2.19
N THR A 183 6.53 -11.67 -3.29
CA THR A 183 6.47 -10.39 -4.04
C THR A 183 6.22 -10.62 -5.54
N LYS A 184 5.82 -9.57 -6.24
CA LYS A 184 5.60 -9.60 -7.70
C LYS A 184 6.87 -9.43 -8.51
N ILE A 185 7.96 -8.96 -7.90
CA ILE A 185 9.19 -8.50 -8.59
C ILE A 185 10.40 -9.24 -8.03
N LEU A 186 11.11 -9.96 -8.92
CA LEU A 186 12.27 -10.78 -8.55
C LEU A 186 13.37 -9.99 -7.83
N ASN A 187 13.77 -8.84 -8.38
CA ASN A 187 14.85 -8.03 -7.79
C ASN A 187 14.52 -7.51 -6.38
N GLU A 188 13.24 -7.38 -6.03
CA GLU A 188 12.82 -7.01 -4.68
C GLU A 188 12.89 -8.19 -3.70
N SER A 189 12.72 -9.43 -4.18
CA SER A 189 12.75 -10.59 -3.29
C SER A 189 14.11 -10.71 -2.60
N LYS A 190 15.20 -10.52 -3.34
CA LYS A 190 16.58 -10.61 -2.80
C LYS A 190 16.89 -9.49 -1.79
N ILE A 191 16.43 -8.27 -2.07
CA ILE A 191 16.59 -7.12 -1.16
C ILE A 191 15.82 -7.38 0.13
N ASN A 192 14.57 -7.83 0.02
CA ASN A 192 13.73 -8.12 1.19
C ASN A 192 14.30 -9.28 2.01
N GLU A 193 14.78 -10.34 1.36
CA GLU A 193 15.46 -11.46 2.01
C GLU A 193 16.67 -10.99 2.83
N LEU A 194 17.51 -10.11 2.26
CA LEU A 194 18.66 -9.56 2.96
C LEU A 194 18.25 -8.70 4.15
N MET A 195 17.26 -7.83 4.00
CA MET A 195 16.74 -7.04 5.12
C MET A 195 16.29 -7.92 6.28
N ILE A 196 15.60 -9.04 6.00
CA ILE A 196 15.17 -10.00 7.03
C ILE A 196 16.37 -10.67 7.68
N ASN A 197 17.32 -11.19 6.87
CA ASN A 197 18.47 -11.96 7.37
C ASN A 197 19.46 -11.09 8.15
N LYS A 198 19.53 -9.80 7.83
CA LYS A 198 20.42 -8.82 8.50
C LYS A 198 19.74 -8.10 9.67
N THR A 199 18.54 -8.51 10.06
CA THR A 199 17.81 -7.97 11.23
C THR A 199 18.06 -8.83 12.46
N ARG A 200 18.39 -8.19 13.59
CA ARG A 200 18.84 -8.85 14.81
C ARG A 200 17.76 -9.03 15.88
N ARG A 201 16.87 -8.03 16.08
CA ARG A 201 15.92 -8.00 17.20
C ARG A 201 14.49 -8.35 16.81
N SER A 202 13.92 -7.64 15.83
CA SER A 202 12.51 -7.82 15.49
C SER A 202 12.25 -7.75 13.99
N LYS A 203 11.64 -8.78 13.44
CA LYS A 203 11.28 -8.93 12.04
C LYS A 203 9.77 -8.86 11.90
N ILE A 204 9.27 -7.74 11.39
CA ILE A 204 7.84 -7.44 11.33
C ILE A 204 7.35 -7.50 9.89
N LEU A 205 6.40 -8.39 9.62
CA LEU A 205 5.65 -8.43 8.38
C LEU A 205 4.39 -7.58 8.53
N VAL A 206 4.16 -6.65 7.59
CA VAL A 206 2.96 -5.82 7.52
C VAL A 206 2.16 -6.12 6.26
N ALA A 207 0.91 -6.53 6.41
CA ALA A 207 0.06 -6.89 5.29
C ALA A 207 -1.42 -6.65 5.63
N ASP A 208 -2.16 -5.98 4.75
CA ASP A 208 -3.62 -5.92 4.86
C ASP A 208 -4.26 -7.27 4.47
N HIS A 209 -5.50 -7.52 4.93
CA HIS A 209 -6.23 -8.78 4.74
C HIS A 209 -6.26 -9.27 3.29
N ARG A 210 -6.21 -8.36 2.30
CA ARG A 210 -6.26 -8.69 0.87
C ARG A 210 -5.02 -9.44 0.37
N LYS A 211 -3.96 -9.49 1.18
CA LYS A 211 -2.71 -10.20 0.86
C LYS A 211 -2.58 -11.51 1.62
N ILE A 212 -3.43 -11.70 2.62
CA ILE A 212 -3.43 -12.89 3.48
C ILE A 212 -4.07 -14.05 2.73
N GLY A 213 -3.39 -15.20 2.72
CA GLY A 213 -3.79 -16.40 1.95
C GLY A 213 -3.47 -16.31 0.45
N LEU A 214 -2.80 -15.23 -0.02
CA LEU A 214 -2.40 -15.10 -1.41
C LEU A 214 -0.92 -15.45 -1.61
N THR A 215 -0.63 -15.97 -2.79
CA THR A 215 0.73 -16.24 -3.26
C THR A 215 1.05 -15.37 -4.47
N SER A 216 2.23 -14.76 -4.49
CA SER A 216 2.73 -13.99 -5.60
C SER A 216 3.90 -14.72 -6.31
N LYS A 217 4.56 -14.07 -7.28
CA LYS A 217 5.46 -14.74 -8.22
C LYS A 217 6.78 -15.22 -7.60
N PHE A 218 7.34 -14.47 -6.64
CA PHE A 218 8.68 -14.71 -6.12
C PHE A 218 8.66 -14.76 -4.59
N LYS A 219 9.23 -15.80 -4.03
CA LYS A 219 9.37 -15.98 -2.60
C LYS A 219 10.41 -15.00 -2.04
N ILE A 220 10.09 -14.43 -0.89
CA ILE A 220 10.98 -13.59 -0.09
C ILE A 220 11.61 -14.42 1.02
N ALA A 221 10.76 -15.05 1.84
CA ALA A 221 11.13 -15.86 3.00
C ALA A 221 9.99 -16.77 3.42
N ASP A 222 10.26 -17.71 4.30
CA ASP A 222 9.23 -18.47 5.01
C ASP A 222 8.50 -17.55 6.00
N VAL A 223 7.25 -17.87 6.32
CA VAL A 223 6.48 -17.10 7.30
C VAL A 223 7.18 -17.12 8.67
N SER A 224 7.75 -18.25 9.05
CA SER A 224 8.50 -18.44 10.28
C SER A 224 9.79 -17.63 10.41
N SER A 225 10.22 -16.97 9.33
CA SER A 225 11.35 -16.02 9.35
C SER A 225 11.00 -14.68 10.02
N PHE A 226 9.72 -14.46 10.36
CA PHE A 226 9.25 -13.24 11.00
C PHE A 226 8.77 -13.52 12.43
N ASP A 227 8.96 -12.53 13.31
CA ASP A 227 8.45 -12.59 14.69
C ASP A 227 6.98 -12.21 14.75
N TYR A 228 6.57 -11.24 13.92
CA TYR A 228 5.22 -10.67 13.92
C TYR A 228 4.66 -10.53 12.50
N LEU A 229 3.38 -10.89 12.35
CA LEU A 229 2.51 -10.44 11.26
C LEU A 229 1.50 -9.45 11.84
N ILE A 230 1.54 -8.20 11.39
CA ILE A 230 0.57 -7.19 11.76
C ILE A 230 -0.38 -6.99 10.59
N THR A 231 -1.67 -7.23 10.83
CA THR A 231 -2.74 -7.15 9.82
C THR A 231 -3.98 -6.48 10.38
N ASP A 232 -4.97 -6.21 9.54
CA ASP A 232 -6.23 -5.60 9.94
C ASP A 232 -7.27 -6.62 10.42
N GLN A 233 -8.39 -6.10 10.96
CA GLN A 233 -9.49 -6.90 11.54
C GLN A 233 -10.20 -7.81 10.54
N PHE A 234 -10.14 -7.50 9.22
CA PHE A 234 -10.79 -8.28 8.18
C PHE A 234 -10.00 -9.53 7.76
N CYS A 235 -8.78 -9.71 8.30
CA CYS A 235 -8.02 -10.93 8.08
C CYS A 235 -8.84 -12.16 8.53
N PRO A 236 -9.07 -13.17 7.65
CA PRO A 236 -9.84 -14.35 7.99
C PRO A 236 -9.24 -15.10 9.18
N THR A 237 -10.05 -15.37 10.20
CA THR A 237 -9.60 -15.97 11.45
C THR A 237 -8.93 -17.35 11.24
N LYS A 238 -9.45 -18.16 10.29
CA LYS A 238 -8.88 -19.45 9.95
C LYS A 238 -7.44 -19.30 9.43
N ILE A 239 -7.22 -18.45 8.45
CA ILE A 239 -5.89 -18.25 7.86
C ILE A 239 -4.93 -17.60 8.87
N ALA A 240 -5.41 -16.66 9.68
CA ALA A 240 -4.60 -16.07 10.76
C ALA A 240 -4.11 -17.11 11.77
N LYS A 241 -4.96 -18.11 12.10
CA LYS A 241 -4.60 -19.23 12.98
C LYS A 241 -3.56 -20.14 12.31
N GLU A 242 -3.80 -20.57 11.07
CA GLU A 242 -2.85 -21.38 10.30
C GLU A 242 -1.47 -20.72 10.19
N ILE A 243 -1.43 -19.41 9.94
CA ILE A 243 -0.18 -18.64 9.92
C ILE A 243 0.46 -18.61 11.33
N SER A 244 -0.31 -18.41 12.39
CA SER A 244 0.22 -18.40 13.76
C SER A 244 0.81 -19.75 14.18
N GLU A 245 0.30 -20.85 13.66
CA GLU A 245 0.82 -22.21 13.91
C GLU A 245 2.23 -22.43 13.33
N THR A 246 2.71 -21.56 12.42
CA THR A 246 4.10 -21.58 11.94
C THR A 246 5.10 -20.96 12.93
N GLY A 247 4.63 -20.46 14.09
CA GLY A 247 5.47 -19.85 15.13
C GLY A 247 5.49 -18.31 15.11
N ILE A 248 4.93 -17.66 14.10
CA ILE A 248 4.83 -16.21 14.02
C ILE A 248 3.67 -15.68 14.88
N LYS A 249 3.86 -14.56 15.58
CA LYS A 249 2.78 -13.90 16.30
C LYS A 249 1.91 -13.06 15.38
N VAL A 250 0.67 -13.49 15.14
CA VAL A 250 -0.30 -12.75 14.31
C VAL A 250 -1.07 -11.74 15.15
N ILE A 251 -0.99 -10.47 14.79
CA ILE A 251 -1.68 -9.36 15.44
C ILE A 251 -2.72 -8.80 14.49
N ARG A 252 -3.99 -8.99 14.82
CA ARG A 252 -5.13 -8.41 14.10
C ARG A 252 -5.58 -7.14 14.79
N ILE A 253 -5.39 -6.01 14.11
CA ILE A 253 -5.73 -4.70 14.66
C ILE A 253 -7.23 -4.51 14.54
N LYS A 254 -7.90 -4.31 15.67
CA LYS A 254 -9.29 -3.82 15.75
C LYS A 254 -9.23 -2.28 15.77
N ASP A 255 -10.30 -1.63 15.33
CA ASP A 255 -10.38 -0.17 15.26
C ASP A 255 -9.83 0.48 16.55
N PHE A 256 -8.81 1.32 16.35
CA PHE A 256 -8.39 2.22 17.42
C PHE A 256 -9.43 3.35 17.51
N PRO A 257 -9.91 3.69 18.72
CA PRO A 257 -10.65 4.92 18.89
C PRO A 257 -9.79 6.07 18.34
N THR A 258 -10.39 6.91 17.55
CA THR A 258 -9.79 8.15 17.06
C THR A 258 -9.33 8.93 18.28
N ILE A 259 -8.02 9.10 18.48
CA ILE A 259 -7.53 10.04 19.47
C ILE A 259 -7.74 11.39 18.78
N GLU A 260 -8.74 12.12 19.22
CA GLU A 260 -8.88 13.53 18.90
C GLU A 260 -7.65 14.23 19.50
N LEU A 261 -6.80 14.75 18.62
CA LEU A 261 -5.74 15.69 18.99
C LEU A 261 -6.43 17.04 19.17
N PHE A 262 -6.63 17.44 20.43
CA PHE A 262 -6.95 18.81 20.80
C PHE A 262 -5.71 19.68 20.72
#